data_e35b57773f51471fee0c8dd4889045e4
#
_entry.id   e35b57773f51471fee0c8dd4889045e4
#
_cell.length_a   1.000
_cell.length_b   1.000
_cell.length_c   1.000
_cell.angle_alpha   90.00
_cell.angle_beta   90.00
_cell.angle_gamma   90.00
#
_symmetry.space_group_name_H-M   'P 1'
#
loop_
_entity.id
_entity.type
_entity.pdbx_description
1 polymer ?
#
loop_
_entity_poly.entity_id
_entity_poly.type
_entity_poly.pdbx_seq_one_letter_code
_entity_poly.pdbx_strand_id
1 'polypeptide(L)'
;LELGAGFNMEYTGIENIYLNGTMIGFSREEIDAKMQDILDFADIGDFVHQPVKTYSSGMFVRLAFAVAINIDPEILIVDEALSVGDVFFQAKCYKKFEDFKKMGKTILFVSHDLGSISKYCDRVVLLNRGKKLAEGTPKEMVSMYKRIMVNQDKAEEIAAHQMDMSSLEEDDEKEIKEAACE
;
A
#
# COMPACT_ATOMS: atom_id res chain seq x y z
N LEU A 1 -6.78 -7.65 -1.79
CA LEU A 1 -5.79 -8.75 -1.98
C LEU A 1 -4.50 -8.33 -1.30
N GLU A 2 -4.14 -9.01 -0.24
CA GLU A 2 -2.82 -8.91 0.33
C GLU A 2 -1.85 -9.59 -0.66
N LEU A 3 -0.89 -8.84 -1.18
CA LEU A 3 0.03 -9.33 -2.21
C LEU A 3 0.82 -10.52 -1.69
N GLY A 4 0.74 -11.64 -2.40
CA GLY A 4 1.39 -12.87 -2.02
C GLY A 4 0.70 -13.66 -0.91
N ALA A 5 -0.47 -13.23 -0.44
CA ALA A 5 -1.29 -14.05 0.45
C ALA A 5 -1.57 -15.40 -0.21
N GLY A 6 -1.25 -16.49 0.48
CA GLY A 6 -1.37 -17.84 -0.05
C GLY A 6 -0.17 -18.34 -0.87
N PHE A 7 0.91 -17.58 -1.02
CA PHE A 7 2.14 -18.10 -1.62
C PHE A 7 2.84 -19.07 -0.67
N ASN A 8 3.26 -20.20 -1.21
CA ASN A 8 4.11 -21.15 -0.50
C ASN A 8 5.58 -20.88 -0.88
N MET A 9 6.39 -20.54 0.10
CA MET A 9 7.79 -20.16 -0.10
C MET A 9 8.67 -21.30 -0.63
N GLU A 10 8.28 -22.57 -0.41
CA GLU A 10 8.99 -23.75 -0.89
C GLU A 10 8.63 -24.09 -2.34
N TYR A 11 7.53 -23.56 -2.87
CA TYR A 11 7.09 -23.78 -4.24
C TYR A 11 7.78 -22.79 -5.19
N THR A 12 7.94 -23.21 -6.43
CA THR A 12 8.39 -22.35 -7.52
C THR A 12 7.37 -21.25 -7.83
N GLY A 13 7.79 -20.26 -8.60
CA GLY A 13 6.88 -19.23 -9.09
C GLY A 13 5.70 -19.81 -9.88
N ILE A 14 5.98 -20.76 -10.77
CA ILE A 14 4.93 -21.47 -11.55
C ILE A 14 3.94 -22.18 -10.64
N GLU A 15 4.42 -22.95 -9.66
CA GLU A 15 3.53 -23.66 -8.73
C GLU A 15 2.68 -22.69 -7.90
N ASN A 16 3.24 -21.55 -7.51
CA ASN A 16 2.49 -20.51 -6.82
C ASN A 16 1.43 -19.81 -7.70
N ILE A 17 1.69 -19.64 -9.00
CA ILE A 17 0.67 -19.14 -9.95
C ILE A 17 -0.53 -20.10 -9.97
N TYR A 18 -0.30 -21.41 -10.10
CA TYR A 18 -1.37 -22.40 -10.06
C TYR A 18 -2.07 -22.46 -8.71
N LEU A 19 -1.32 -22.44 -7.61
CA LEU A 19 -1.87 -22.45 -6.26
C LEU A 19 -2.82 -21.27 -6.04
N ASN A 20 -2.37 -20.06 -6.34
CA ASN A 20 -3.18 -18.85 -6.18
C ASN A 20 -4.39 -18.83 -7.13
N GLY A 21 -4.19 -19.16 -8.41
CA GLY A 21 -5.29 -19.24 -9.37
C GLY A 21 -6.38 -20.21 -8.93
N THR A 22 -5.99 -21.38 -8.44
CA THR A 22 -6.94 -22.40 -7.93
C THR A 22 -7.65 -21.92 -6.66
N MET A 23 -6.96 -21.25 -5.74
CA MET A 23 -7.58 -20.70 -4.52
C MET A 23 -8.64 -19.63 -4.82
N ILE A 24 -8.50 -18.91 -5.92
CA ILE A 24 -9.46 -17.89 -6.38
C ILE A 24 -10.60 -18.53 -7.18
N GLY A 25 -10.49 -19.81 -7.55
CA GLY A 25 -11.55 -20.57 -8.21
C GLY A 25 -11.36 -20.78 -9.72
N PHE A 26 -10.16 -20.49 -10.27
CA PHE A 26 -9.86 -20.75 -11.68
C PHE A 26 -9.53 -22.23 -11.91
N SER A 27 -9.99 -22.75 -13.03
CA SER A 27 -9.55 -24.06 -13.53
C SER A 27 -8.11 -24.00 -14.03
N ARG A 28 -7.49 -25.16 -14.18
CA ARG A 28 -6.12 -25.26 -14.68
C ARG A 28 -5.99 -24.67 -16.09
N GLU A 29 -6.99 -24.95 -16.95
CA GLU A 29 -7.05 -24.46 -18.32
C GLU A 29 -7.13 -22.94 -18.38
N GLU A 30 -7.88 -22.32 -17.47
CA GLU A 30 -7.99 -20.85 -17.36
C GLU A 30 -6.67 -20.23 -16.89
N ILE A 31 -5.96 -20.89 -15.96
CA ILE A 31 -4.63 -20.46 -15.51
C ILE A 31 -3.61 -20.61 -16.64
N ASP A 32 -3.63 -21.75 -17.38
CA ASP A 32 -2.72 -21.96 -18.51
C ASP A 32 -2.90 -20.89 -19.59
N ALA A 33 -4.16 -20.49 -19.87
CA ALA A 33 -4.45 -19.43 -20.83
C ALA A 33 -3.90 -18.05 -20.42
N LYS A 34 -3.71 -17.80 -19.13
CA LYS A 34 -3.19 -16.55 -18.57
C LYS A 34 -1.70 -16.61 -18.21
N MET A 35 -1.10 -17.79 -18.25
CA MET A 35 0.26 -18.02 -17.78
C MET A 35 1.26 -17.10 -18.45
N GLN A 36 1.24 -16.98 -19.77
CA GLN A 36 2.18 -16.13 -20.49
C GLN A 36 2.04 -14.66 -20.12
N ASP A 37 0.81 -14.15 -20.01
CA ASP A 37 0.56 -12.76 -19.60
C ASP A 37 1.08 -12.48 -18.18
N ILE A 38 0.94 -13.46 -17.26
CA ILE A 38 1.47 -13.35 -15.89
C ILE A 38 2.99 -13.29 -15.92
N LEU A 39 3.65 -14.18 -16.67
CA LEU A 39 5.10 -14.24 -16.77
C LEU A 39 5.70 -12.97 -17.41
N ASP A 40 5.11 -12.48 -18.50
CA ASP A 40 5.52 -11.26 -19.20
C ASP A 40 5.33 -10.02 -18.32
N PHE A 41 4.26 -10.03 -17.50
CA PHE A 41 4.04 -8.92 -16.58
C PHE A 41 5.03 -8.93 -15.42
N ALA A 42 5.27 -10.09 -14.79
CA ALA A 42 6.19 -10.26 -13.66
C ALA A 42 7.63 -9.94 -14.06
N ASP A 43 8.04 -10.34 -15.28
CA ASP A 43 9.35 -10.05 -15.85
C ASP A 43 10.51 -10.41 -14.87
N ILE A 44 10.48 -11.68 -14.39
CA ILE A 44 11.48 -12.23 -13.48
C ILE A 44 12.35 -13.32 -14.12
N GLY A 45 12.15 -13.56 -15.44
CA GLY A 45 12.91 -14.52 -16.22
C GLY A 45 12.87 -15.94 -15.64
N ASP A 46 14.00 -16.65 -15.76
CA ASP A 46 14.11 -18.06 -15.34
C ASP A 46 13.94 -18.30 -13.84
N PHE A 47 13.96 -17.23 -13.03
CA PHE A 47 13.69 -17.36 -11.60
C PHE A 47 12.30 -17.91 -11.30
N VAL A 48 11.35 -17.79 -12.24
CA VAL A 48 10.01 -18.38 -12.09
C VAL A 48 10.04 -19.90 -11.83
N HIS A 49 11.10 -20.60 -12.24
CA HIS A 49 11.32 -22.02 -12.00
C HIS A 49 12.05 -22.34 -10.69
N GLN A 50 12.44 -21.31 -9.93
CA GLN A 50 13.09 -21.46 -8.62
C GLN A 50 12.08 -21.31 -7.49
N PRO A 51 12.35 -21.91 -6.31
CA PRO A 51 11.51 -21.69 -5.12
C PRO A 51 11.43 -20.21 -4.74
N VAL A 52 10.23 -19.74 -4.38
CA VAL A 52 9.97 -18.33 -4.07
C VAL A 52 10.81 -17.82 -2.90
N LYS A 53 11.22 -18.68 -1.97
CA LYS A 53 12.16 -18.32 -0.88
C LYS A 53 13.51 -17.77 -1.37
N THR A 54 13.89 -18.03 -2.63
CA THR A 54 15.14 -17.53 -3.22
C THR A 54 14.97 -16.16 -3.90
N TYR A 55 13.74 -15.64 -3.95
CA TYR A 55 13.44 -14.38 -4.62
C TYR A 55 13.92 -13.19 -3.80
N SER A 56 14.32 -12.12 -4.49
CA SER A 56 14.38 -10.81 -3.86
C SER A 56 12.97 -10.32 -3.52
N SER A 57 12.87 -9.37 -2.59
CA SER A 57 11.58 -8.75 -2.27
C SER A 57 10.88 -8.15 -3.50
N GLY A 58 11.66 -7.55 -4.41
CA GLY A 58 11.14 -7.02 -5.67
C GLY A 58 10.58 -8.10 -6.59
N MET A 59 11.27 -9.24 -6.75
CA MET A 59 10.78 -10.37 -7.57
C MET A 59 9.51 -10.98 -6.98
N PHE A 60 9.46 -11.13 -5.66
CA PHE A 60 8.27 -11.61 -4.96
C PHE A 60 7.05 -10.74 -5.25
N VAL A 61 7.20 -9.43 -5.06
CA VAL A 61 6.11 -8.47 -5.30
C VAL A 61 5.69 -8.43 -6.76
N ARG A 62 6.65 -8.48 -7.70
CA ARG A 62 6.37 -8.52 -9.13
C ARG A 62 5.52 -9.73 -9.51
N LEU A 63 5.88 -10.94 -9.01
CA LEU A 63 5.11 -12.14 -9.29
C LEU A 63 3.72 -12.11 -8.63
N ALA A 64 3.65 -11.74 -7.34
CA ALA A 64 2.39 -11.67 -6.61
C ALA A 64 1.41 -10.67 -7.26
N PHE A 65 1.93 -9.53 -7.70
CA PHE A 65 1.14 -8.52 -8.39
C PHE A 65 0.71 -8.98 -9.79
N ALA A 66 1.62 -9.64 -10.53
CA ALA A 66 1.30 -10.20 -11.85
C ALA A 66 0.16 -11.21 -11.79
N VAL A 67 0.17 -12.09 -10.79
CA VAL A 67 -0.93 -13.04 -10.55
C VAL A 67 -2.22 -12.28 -10.26
N ALA A 68 -2.20 -11.38 -9.28
CA ALA A 68 -3.40 -10.65 -8.85
C ALA A 68 -4.07 -9.83 -9.96
N ILE A 69 -3.26 -9.23 -10.85
CA ILE A 69 -3.78 -8.33 -11.89
C ILE A 69 -4.22 -9.05 -13.17
N ASN A 70 -3.62 -10.20 -13.49
CA ASN A 70 -3.96 -10.95 -14.71
C ASN A 70 -5.10 -11.97 -14.51
N ILE A 71 -5.53 -12.20 -13.27
CA ILE A 71 -6.71 -13.00 -12.93
C ILE A 71 -8.03 -12.33 -13.34
N ASP A 72 -7.98 -11.07 -13.77
CA ASP A 72 -9.13 -10.31 -14.28
C ASP A 72 -10.26 -10.11 -13.24
N PRO A 73 -9.97 -9.58 -12.03
CA PRO A 73 -10.95 -9.42 -10.98
C PRO A 73 -12.02 -8.37 -11.33
N GLU A 74 -13.26 -8.57 -10.87
CA GLU A 74 -14.34 -7.56 -10.92
C GLU A 74 -14.02 -6.37 -10.01
N ILE A 75 -13.40 -6.66 -8.84
CA ILE A 75 -12.99 -5.66 -7.86
C ILE A 75 -11.53 -5.92 -7.49
N LEU A 76 -10.67 -4.96 -7.77
CA LEU A 76 -9.27 -4.99 -7.39
C LEU A 76 -9.04 -4.09 -6.17
N ILE A 77 -8.49 -4.65 -5.08
CA ILE A 77 -8.08 -3.88 -3.91
C ILE A 77 -6.57 -3.81 -3.91
N VAL A 78 -6.03 -2.61 -3.92
CA VAL A 78 -4.59 -2.33 -3.92
C VAL A 78 -4.26 -1.54 -2.66
N ASP A 79 -3.49 -2.15 -1.76
CA ASP A 79 -3.10 -1.55 -0.49
C ASP A 79 -1.58 -1.33 -0.48
N GLU A 80 -1.17 -0.07 -0.59
CA GLU A 80 0.24 0.43 -0.60
C GLU A 80 1.24 -0.34 -1.49
N ALA A 81 0.78 -1.35 -2.21
CA ALA A 81 1.60 -2.32 -2.95
C ALA A 81 2.40 -1.71 -4.12
N LEU A 82 2.07 -0.49 -4.54
CA LEU A 82 2.76 0.19 -5.63
C LEU A 82 3.99 0.99 -5.17
N SER A 83 4.21 1.07 -3.87
CA SER A 83 5.45 1.65 -3.32
C SER A 83 6.65 0.71 -3.48
N VAL A 84 6.41 -0.55 -3.88
CA VAL A 84 7.42 -1.60 -4.05
C VAL A 84 7.64 -1.88 -5.53
N GLY A 85 8.90 -2.05 -5.92
CA GLY A 85 9.32 -2.27 -7.29
C GLY A 85 10.01 -1.05 -7.90
N ASP A 86 10.57 -1.23 -9.08
CA ASP A 86 11.19 -0.13 -9.82
C ASP A 86 10.14 0.71 -10.59
N VAL A 87 10.59 1.87 -11.07
CA VAL A 87 9.75 2.84 -11.79
C VAL A 87 9.09 2.22 -13.04
N PHE A 88 9.78 1.28 -13.69
CA PHE A 88 9.24 0.63 -14.90
C PHE A 88 8.09 -0.32 -14.55
N PHE A 89 8.25 -1.10 -13.47
CA PHE A 89 7.19 -1.97 -13.00
C PHE A 89 5.97 -1.18 -12.50
N GLN A 90 6.19 -0.09 -11.77
CA GLN A 90 5.13 0.81 -11.36
C GLN A 90 4.35 1.36 -12.57
N ALA A 91 5.05 1.77 -13.64
CA ALA A 91 4.42 2.24 -14.86
C ALA A 91 3.55 1.16 -15.53
N LYS A 92 4.01 -0.11 -15.57
CA LYS A 92 3.21 -1.26 -16.04
C LYS A 92 1.93 -1.43 -15.21
N CYS A 93 2.03 -1.33 -13.87
CA CYS A 93 0.90 -1.45 -12.96
C CYS A 93 -0.15 -0.36 -13.21
N TYR A 94 0.27 0.89 -13.29
CA TYR A 94 -0.63 2.01 -13.54
C TYR A 94 -1.31 1.93 -14.90
N LYS A 95 -0.59 1.51 -15.94
CA LYS A 95 -1.18 1.27 -17.26
C LYS A 95 -2.29 0.22 -17.19
N LYS A 96 -2.08 -0.87 -16.45
CA LYS A 96 -3.10 -1.92 -16.28
C LYS A 96 -4.32 -1.41 -15.50
N PHE A 97 -4.14 -0.50 -14.52
CA PHE A 97 -5.26 0.15 -13.84
C PHE A 97 -6.08 1.03 -14.78
N GLU A 98 -5.43 1.78 -15.67
CA GLU A 98 -6.14 2.55 -16.70
C GLU A 98 -6.97 1.63 -17.62
N ASP A 99 -6.43 0.47 -17.99
CA ASP A 99 -7.14 -0.51 -18.80
C ASP A 99 -8.35 -1.11 -18.04
N PHE A 100 -8.19 -1.45 -16.77
CA PHE A 100 -9.31 -1.90 -15.92
C PHE A 100 -10.39 -0.83 -15.78
N LYS A 101 -10.00 0.40 -15.59
CA LYS A 101 -10.91 1.54 -15.53
C LYS A 101 -11.70 1.70 -16.84
N LYS A 102 -11.06 1.57 -18.01
CA LYS A 102 -11.74 1.59 -19.31
C LYS A 102 -12.74 0.43 -19.49
N MET A 103 -12.45 -0.72 -18.87
CA MET A 103 -13.34 -1.88 -18.84
C MET A 103 -14.48 -1.76 -17.82
N GLY A 104 -14.55 -0.65 -17.07
CA GLY A 104 -15.60 -0.41 -16.08
C GLY A 104 -15.40 -1.17 -14.77
N LYS A 105 -14.21 -1.72 -14.50
CA LYS A 105 -13.91 -2.45 -13.26
C LYS A 105 -13.72 -1.51 -12.08
N THR A 106 -14.01 -2.00 -10.90
CA THR A 106 -13.85 -1.24 -9.66
C THR A 106 -12.45 -1.46 -9.07
N ILE A 107 -11.73 -0.38 -8.81
CA ILE A 107 -10.43 -0.40 -8.13
C ILE A 107 -10.55 0.35 -6.81
N LEU A 108 -10.28 -0.33 -5.69
CA LEU A 108 -10.12 0.29 -4.38
C LEU A 108 -8.62 0.48 -4.13
N PHE A 109 -8.19 1.73 -4.17
CA PHE A 109 -6.79 2.10 -4.05
C PHE A 109 -6.53 2.75 -2.69
N VAL A 110 -5.74 2.08 -1.85
CA VAL A 110 -5.31 2.59 -0.54
C VAL A 110 -3.88 3.05 -0.66
N SER A 111 -3.61 4.33 -0.41
CA SER A 111 -2.27 4.90 -0.49
C SER A 111 -2.15 6.17 0.34
N HIS A 112 -0.94 6.47 0.78
CA HIS A 112 -0.57 7.76 1.33
C HIS A 112 0.12 8.67 0.28
N ASP A 113 0.37 8.18 -0.94
CA ASP A 113 0.89 9.01 -2.03
C ASP A 113 -0.21 9.86 -2.67
N LEU A 114 -0.24 11.11 -2.28
CA LEU A 114 -1.22 12.09 -2.75
C LEU A 114 -1.13 12.36 -4.26
N GLY A 115 0.04 12.15 -4.87
CA GLY A 115 0.26 12.28 -6.30
C GLY A 115 -0.50 11.21 -7.08
N SER A 116 -0.33 9.95 -6.69
CA SER A 116 -1.04 8.82 -7.28
C SER A 116 -2.55 8.92 -7.07
N ILE A 117 -3.01 9.30 -5.86
CA ILE A 117 -4.44 9.53 -5.58
C ILE A 117 -5.01 10.59 -6.52
N SER A 118 -4.32 11.73 -6.67
CA SER A 118 -4.79 12.82 -7.53
C SER A 118 -4.87 12.44 -9.00
N LYS A 119 -3.99 11.54 -9.46
CA LYS A 119 -3.87 11.15 -10.87
C LYS A 119 -4.81 10.02 -11.27
N TYR A 120 -4.99 9.02 -10.41
CA TYR A 120 -5.63 7.77 -10.79
C TYR A 120 -7.01 7.55 -10.18
N CYS A 121 -7.37 8.25 -9.07
CA CYS A 121 -8.66 8.10 -8.44
C CYS A 121 -9.72 9.03 -9.02
N ASP A 122 -10.97 8.57 -9.10
CA ASP A 122 -12.14 9.37 -9.46
C ASP A 122 -12.83 9.94 -8.22
N ARG A 123 -12.77 9.18 -7.12
CA ARG A 123 -13.40 9.48 -5.85
C ARG A 123 -12.47 9.06 -4.72
N VAL A 124 -12.43 9.83 -3.66
CA VAL A 124 -11.58 9.58 -2.50
C VAL A 124 -12.41 9.61 -1.22
N VAL A 125 -12.17 8.63 -0.36
CA VAL A 125 -12.68 8.59 1.02
C VAL A 125 -11.53 8.88 1.97
N LEU A 126 -11.68 9.92 2.78
CA LEU A 126 -10.69 10.28 3.80
C LEU A 126 -11.02 9.60 5.11
N LEU A 127 -10.08 8.79 5.59
CA LEU A 127 -10.19 8.08 6.86
C LEU A 127 -9.20 8.65 7.87
N ASN A 128 -9.61 8.76 9.13
CA ASN A 128 -8.72 9.10 10.24
C ASN A 128 -9.15 8.35 11.51
N ARG A 129 -8.21 7.68 12.15
CA ARG A 129 -8.42 6.90 13.39
C ARG A 129 -9.65 5.98 13.30
N GLY A 130 -9.80 5.26 12.19
CA GLY A 130 -10.91 4.34 11.95
C GLY A 130 -12.26 4.99 11.63
N LYS A 131 -12.34 6.31 11.48
CA LYS A 131 -13.57 7.04 11.13
C LYS A 131 -13.48 7.66 9.75
N LYS A 132 -14.58 7.59 8.99
CA LYS A 132 -14.74 8.34 7.74
C LYS A 132 -14.96 9.81 8.08
N LEU A 133 -14.02 10.68 7.65
CA LEU A 133 -14.10 12.12 7.86
C LEU A 133 -14.85 12.82 6.72
N ALA A 134 -14.54 12.44 5.50
CA ALA A 134 -15.09 13.07 4.31
C ALA A 134 -15.00 12.12 3.10
N GLU A 135 -15.73 12.49 2.05
CA GLU A 135 -15.69 11.84 0.75
C GLU A 135 -15.93 12.89 -0.33
N GLY A 136 -15.20 12.79 -1.43
CA GLY A 136 -15.32 13.76 -2.52
C GLY A 136 -14.31 13.55 -3.63
N THR A 137 -14.05 14.59 -4.40
CA THR A 137 -13.07 14.56 -5.47
C THR A 137 -11.63 14.47 -4.93
N PRO A 138 -10.68 13.91 -5.68
CA PRO A 138 -9.28 13.85 -5.27
C PRO A 138 -8.72 15.21 -4.86
N LYS A 139 -9.02 16.26 -5.61
CA LYS A 139 -8.54 17.62 -5.34
C LYS A 139 -9.00 18.15 -3.97
N GLU A 140 -10.28 17.97 -3.65
CA GLU A 140 -10.85 18.39 -2.37
C GLU A 140 -10.27 17.60 -1.21
N MET A 141 -10.23 16.28 -1.35
CA MET A 141 -9.79 15.37 -0.28
C MET A 141 -8.30 15.48 0.01
N VAL A 142 -7.47 15.64 -1.01
CA VAL A 142 -6.02 15.89 -0.86
C VAL A 142 -5.78 17.23 -0.16
N SER A 143 -6.53 18.28 -0.52
CA SER A 143 -6.43 19.58 0.17
C SER A 143 -6.83 19.47 1.64
N MET A 144 -7.92 18.75 1.94
CA MET A 144 -8.39 18.52 3.30
C MET A 144 -7.38 17.70 4.12
N TYR A 145 -6.84 16.63 3.54
CA TYR A 145 -5.81 15.82 4.18
C TYR A 145 -4.59 16.63 4.60
N LYS A 146 -4.04 17.44 3.67
CA LYS A 146 -2.90 18.33 3.98
C LYS A 146 -3.19 19.29 5.14
N ARG A 147 -4.40 19.85 5.19
CA ARG A 147 -4.81 20.76 6.29
C ARG A 147 -4.90 20.04 7.63
N ILE A 148 -5.35 18.79 7.65
CA ILE A 148 -5.42 17.98 8.87
C ILE A 148 -4.00 17.65 9.37
N MET A 149 -3.10 17.25 8.47
CA MET A 149 -1.71 16.93 8.84
C MET A 149 -1.00 18.14 9.45
N VAL A 150 -1.08 19.31 8.82
CA VAL A 150 -0.49 20.55 9.36
C VAL A 150 -1.05 20.93 10.72
N ASN A 151 -2.34 20.70 10.97
CA ASN A 151 -2.94 21.00 12.28
C ASN A 151 -2.57 19.97 13.36
N GLN A 152 -2.34 18.71 12.98
CA GLN A 152 -1.84 17.69 13.90
C GLN A 152 -0.39 17.99 14.31
N ASP A 153 0.47 18.32 13.36
CA ASP A 153 1.87 18.68 13.63
C ASP A 153 1.94 19.89 14.62
N LYS A 154 1.12 20.92 14.38
CA LYS A 154 1.04 22.08 15.30
C LYS A 154 0.52 21.73 16.69
N ALA A 155 -0.43 20.82 16.79
CA ALA A 155 -0.96 20.38 18.09
C ALA A 155 0.07 19.54 18.86
N GLU A 156 0.86 18.72 18.17
CA GLU A 156 1.95 17.96 18.77
C GLU A 156 3.12 18.86 19.19
N GLU A 157 3.49 19.86 18.39
CA GLU A 157 4.51 20.87 18.78
C GLU A 157 4.09 21.67 20.02
N ILE A 158 2.84 22.10 20.10
CA ILE A 158 2.31 22.83 21.27
C ILE A 158 2.30 21.93 22.52
N ALA A 159 1.89 20.67 22.37
CA ALA A 159 1.87 19.71 23.47
C ALA A 159 3.30 19.38 23.97
N ALA A 160 4.28 19.21 23.08
CA ALA A 160 5.68 19.02 23.42
C ALA A 160 6.27 20.22 24.16
N HIS A 161 5.95 21.44 23.70
CA HIS A 161 6.44 22.66 24.33
C HIS A 161 5.83 22.90 25.74
N GLN A 162 4.57 22.50 25.94
CA GLN A 162 3.92 22.54 27.24
C GLN A 162 4.51 21.53 28.23
N MET A 163 4.89 20.32 27.75
CA MET A 163 5.55 19.32 28.60
C MET A 163 6.97 19.79 29.03
N ASP A 164 7.69 20.43 28.13
CA ASP A 164 9.03 20.96 28.42
C ASP A 164 8.99 22.08 29.45
N MET A 165 8.02 23.00 29.35
CA MET A 165 7.79 24.07 30.31
C MET A 165 7.38 23.56 31.72
N SER A 166 6.52 22.52 31.76
CA SER A 166 6.09 21.95 33.06
C SER A 166 7.23 21.21 33.78
N SER A 167 8.16 20.60 33.06
CA SER A 167 9.35 19.97 33.65
C SER A 167 10.32 20.99 34.24
N LEU A 168 10.47 22.16 33.62
CA LEU A 168 11.30 23.24 34.13
C LEU A 168 10.72 23.88 35.41
N GLU A 169 9.41 24.03 35.49
CA GLU A 169 8.72 24.56 36.69
C GLU A 169 8.82 23.59 37.88
N GLU A 170 8.79 22.26 37.65
CA GLU A 170 8.97 21.26 38.72
C GLU A 170 10.41 21.22 39.26
N ASP A 171 11.41 21.47 38.43
CA ASP A 171 12.82 21.49 38.83
C ASP A 171 13.13 22.79 39.60
N ASP A 172 12.58 23.94 39.20
CA ASP A 172 12.71 25.20 39.92
C ASP A 172 12.02 25.13 41.33
N GLU A 173 10.84 24.49 41.43
CA GLU A 173 10.18 24.28 42.74
C GLU A 173 10.95 23.34 43.68
N LYS A 174 11.70 22.36 43.14
CA LYS A 174 12.54 21.48 43.93
C LYS A 174 13.77 22.22 44.47
N GLU A 175 14.47 22.99 43.60
CA GLU A 175 15.59 23.80 44.02
C GLU A 175 15.23 24.84 45.10
N ILE A 176 14.04 25.48 45.00
CA ILE A 176 13.57 26.45 45.98
C ILE A 176 13.24 25.73 47.33
N LYS A 177 12.71 24.52 47.28
CA LYS A 177 12.42 23.75 48.53
C LYS A 177 13.68 23.23 49.19
N GLU A 178 14.72 22.85 48.46
CA GLU A 178 15.99 22.41 49.02
C GLU A 178 16.78 23.61 49.63
N ALA A 179 16.75 24.77 48.99
CA ALA A 179 17.41 25.98 49.51
C ALA A 179 16.71 26.58 50.77
N ALA A 180 15.46 26.23 51.03
CA ALA A 180 14.73 26.67 52.23
C ALA A 180 14.88 25.76 53.45
N CYS A 181 15.58 24.61 53.32
CA CYS A 181 15.84 23.66 54.40
C CYS A 181 17.25 23.75 55.01
N GLU A 182 18.14 24.65 54.53
CA GLU A 182 19.38 25.02 55.14
C GLU A 182 19.22 26.26 56.02
#